data_39387cb20e6a509fe76a1f308086742c
#
_entry.id   39387cb20e6a509fe76a1f308086742c
#
_cell.length_a   1.000
_cell.length_b   1.000
_cell.length_c   1.000
_cell.angle_alpha   90.00
_cell.angle_beta   90.00
_cell.angle_gamma   90.00
#
_symmetry.space_group_name_H-M   'P 1'
#
loop_
_entity.id
_entity.type
_entity.pdbx_description
1 polymer ?
#
loop_
_entity_poly.entity_id
_entity_poly.type
_entity_poly.pdbx_seq_one_letter_code
_entity_poly.pdbx_strand_id
1 'polypeptide(L)'
;MRRQTRKEKIQAWLSSPVMLLVYRLLTTLLALSISRWMLYLFNIQFFHQLDLRQAASLYFNGMRFDLPIVFAINIPTIVFYCLPSRLIYNKGLQAFVDIVYVIANALAILLNFLDIICFHFFGKHLTVDFIKLLSQSDEVSFGEVGHVFFDYWYLLVIFVLFVLIIRVVAQQTQINPPKKEEDPRWHLKQAISMVVMLVLTVIAGRGGLQAEPITV
;
A
#
# COMPACT_ATOMS: atom_id res chain seq x y z
N MET A 1 -3.65 -40.00 -16.66
CA MET A 1 -3.86 -38.65 -16.05
C MET A 1 -3.96 -38.76 -14.53
N ARG A 2 -2.94 -38.29 -13.78
CA ARG A 2 -2.94 -38.33 -12.30
C ARG A 2 -3.88 -37.23 -11.80
N ARG A 3 -4.98 -37.60 -11.12
CA ARG A 3 -5.88 -36.60 -10.49
C ARG A 3 -5.08 -35.82 -9.45
N GLN A 4 -4.97 -34.51 -9.63
CA GLN A 4 -4.33 -33.64 -8.63
C GLN A 4 -5.12 -33.72 -7.31
N THR A 5 -4.40 -33.89 -6.22
CA THR A 5 -5.00 -33.86 -4.89
C THR A 5 -5.54 -32.45 -4.60
N ARG A 6 -6.54 -32.35 -3.70
CA ARG A 6 -7.12 -31.05 -3.28
C ARG A 6 -6.04 -30.08 -2.78
N LYS A 7 -5.03 -30.60 -2.07
CA LYS A 7 -3.87 -29.80 -1.57
C LYS A 7 -3.04 -29.22 -2.70
N GLU A 8 -2.73 -29.98 -3.76
CA GLU A 8 -1.95 -29.50 -4.91
C GLU A 8 -2.70 -28.39 -5.68
N LYS A 9 -4.02 -28.50 -5.80
CA LYS A 9 -4.84 -27.44 -6.44
C LYS A 9 -4.84 -26.14 -5.64
N ILE A 10 -4.97 -26.21 -4.31
CA ILE A 10 -4.92 -25.04 -3.42
C ILE A 10 -3.54 -24.39 -3.50
N GLN A 11 -2.47 -25.16 -3.47
CA GLN A 11 -1.12 -24.65 -3.54
C GLN A 11 -0.82 -23.98 -4.89
N ALA A 12 -1.28 -24.58 -5.99
CA ALA A 12 -1.17 -23.99 -7.32
C ALA A 12 -1.97 -22.68 -7.45
N TRP A 13 -3.13 -22.59 -6.81
CA TRP A 13 -3.95 -21.37 -6.80
C TRP A 13 -3.29 -20.27 -5.97
N LEU A 14 -2.76 -20.58 -4.77
CA LEU A 14 -2.04 -19.63 -3.93
C LEU A 14 -0.75 -19.10 -4.59
N SER A 15 -0.12 -19.90 -5.44
CA SER A 15 1.08 -19.50 -6.20
C SER A 15 0.75 -18.81 -7.54
N SER A 16 -0.52 -18.55 -7.82
CA SER A 16 -0.89 -17.83 -9.05
C SER A 16 -0.45 -16.38 -8.99
N PRO A 17 -0.06 -15.75 -10.11
CA PRO A 17 0.38 -14.35 -10.15
C PRO A 17 -0.63 -13.38 -9.51
N VAL A 18 -1.92 -13.62 -9.74
CA VAL A 18 -3.00 -12.79 -9.19
C VAL A 18 -3.08 -12.88 -7.67
N MET A 19 -2.94 -14.09 -7.09
CA MET A 19 -2.95 -14.25 -5.64
C MET A 19 -1.72 -13.64 -4.97
N LEU A 20 -0.56 -13.76 -5.60
CA LEU A 20 0.65 -13.10 -5.14
C LEU A 20 0.50 -11.57 -5.17
N LEU A 21 -0.13 -11.03 -6.22
CA LEU A 21 -0.48 -9.61 -6.31
C LEU A 21 -1.44 -9.19 -5.19
N VAL A 22 -2.52 -9.94 -4.98
CA VAL A 22 -3.49 -9.65 -3.89
C VAL A 22 -2.80 -9.64 -2.54
N TYR A 23 -1.87 -10.57 -2.30
CA TYR A 23 -1.09 -10.60 -1.06
C TYR A 23 -0.25 -9.34 -0.88
N ARG A 24 0.41 -8.84 -1.95
CA ARG A 24 1.15 -7.55 -1.94
C ARG A 24 0.24 -6.37 -1.60
N LEU A 25 -0.89 -6.26 -2.29
CA LEU A 25 -1.85 -5.15 -2.08
C LEU A 25 -2.43 -5.17 -0.66
N LEU A 26 -2.78 -6.36 -0.15
CA LEU A 26 -3.25 -6.50 1.23
C LEU A 26 -2.18 -6.11 2.25
N THR A 27 -0.92 -6.48 2.03
CA THR A 27 0.19 -6.08 2.92
C THR A 27 0.35 -4.56 2.95
N THR A 28 0.30 -3.91 1.79
CA THR A 28 0.35 -2.44 1.72
C THR A 28 -0.84 -1.80 2.43
N LEU A 29 -2.05 -2.30 2.18
CA LEU A 29 -3.26 -1.81 2.84
C LEU A 29 -3.17 -1.93 4.35
N LEU A 30 -2.71 -3.07 4.86
CA LEU A 30 -2.49 -3.29 6.30
C LEU A 30 -1.44 -2.33 6.86
N ALA A 31 -0.33 -2.10 6.13
CA ALA A 31 0.70 -1.17 6.56
C ALA A 31 0.17 0.26 6.69
N LEU A 32 -0.58 0.76 5.70
CA LEU A 32 -1.22 2.08 5.74
C LEU A 32 -2.27 2.16 6.85
N SER A 33 -3.07 1.12 7.02
CA SER A 33 -4.09 1.05 8.08
C SER A 33 -3.45 1.08 9.47
N ILE A 34 -2.33 0.37 9.69
CA ILE A 34 -1.61 0.39 10.97
C ILE A 34 -0.99 1.78 11.20
N SER A 35 -0.39 2.42 10.18
CA SER A 35 0.16 3.77 10.31
C SER A 35 -0.92 4.80 10.71
N ARG A 36 -2.15 4.64 10.23
CA ARG A 36 -3.29 5.46 10.65
C ARG A 36 -3.67 5.23 12.13
N TRP A 37 -3.63 3.97 12.60
CA TRP A 37 -3.80 3.69 14.02
C TRP A 37 -2.71 4.35 14.87
N MET A 38 -1.48 4.34 14.37
CA MET A 38 -0.38 5.03 15.05
C MET A 38 -0.63 6.55 15.13
N LEU A 39 -1.12 7.18 14.06
CA LEU A 39 -1.50 8.60 14.09
C LEU A 39 -2.50 8.88 15.23
N TYR A 40 -3.54 8.05 15.35
CA TYR A 40 -4.52 8.18 16.42
C TYR A 40 -3.89 7.99 17.80
N LEU A 41 -3.10 6.94 18.01
CA LEU A 41 -2.49 6.62 19.31
C LEU A 41 -1.48 7.67 19.76
N PHE A 42 -0.62 8.13 18.85
CA PHE A 42 0.38 9.17 19.19
C PHE A 42 -0.23 10.55 19.41
N ASN A 43 -1.41 10.79 18.87
CA ASN A 43 -2.10 12.08 18.96
C ASN A 43 -3.39 12.00 19.79
N ILE A 44 -3.51 11.02 20.67
CA ILE A 44 -4.74 10.75 21.45
C ILE A 44 -5.23 11.97 22.26
N GLN A 45 -4.32 12.88 22.61
CA GLN A 45 -4.66 14.13 23.30
C GLN A 45 -5.60 15.04 22.50
N PHE A 46 -5.57 14.97 21.16
CA PHE A 46 -6.47 15.72 20.30
C PHE A 46 -7.82 15.01 20.09
N PHE A 47 -7.92 13.74 20.48
CA PHE A 47 -9.09 12.89 20.25
C PHE A 47 -9.85 12.53 21.53
N HIS A 48 -9.61 13.24 22.64
CA HIS A 48 -10.21 12.97 23.97
C HIS A 48 -11.74 12.97 23.98
N GLN A 49 -12.38 13.66 23.04
CA GLN A 49 -13.84 13.78 22.98
C GLN A 49 -14.49 12.65 22.16
N LEU A 50 -13.70 11.77 21.52
CA LEU A 50 -14.23 10.70 20.68
C LEU A 50 -14.52 9.45 21.52
N ASP A 51 -15.76 8.99 21.48
CA ASP A 51 -16.14 7.68 21.98
C ASP A 51 -15.50 6.58 21.10
N LEU A 52 -15.26 5.42 21.70
CA LEU A 52 -14.60 4.27 21.04
C LEU A 52 -15.34 3.85 19.75
N ARG A 53 -16.66 3.98 19.72
CA ARG A 53 -17.50 3.72 18.54
C ARG A 53 -17.26 4.74 17.43
N GLN A 54 -17.09 6.01 17.79
CA GLN A 54 -16.79 7.09 16.85
C GLN A 54 -15.38 6.92 16.26
N ALA A 55 -14.38 6.60 17.12
CA ALA A 55 -13.01 6.31 16.69
C ALA A 55 -12.96 5.12 15.71
N ALA A 56 -13.68 4.03 16.01
CA ALA A 56 -13.78 2.89 15.10
C ALA A 56 -14.44 3.27 13.76
N SER A 57 -15.52 4.06 13.79
CA SER A 57 -16.20 4.53 12.58
C SER A 57 -15.27 5.39 11.71
N LEU A 58 -14.52 6.32 12.32
CA LEU A 58 -13.53 7.15 11.63
C LEU A 58 -12.43 6.29 11.00
N TYR A 59 -11.96 5.25 11.70
CA TYR A 59 -10.96 4.34 11.18
C TYR A 59 -11.46 3.56 9.95
N PHE A 60 -12.64 2.95 10.01
CA PHE A 60 -13.22 2.22 8.88
C PHE A 60 -13.51 3.12 7.68
N ASN A 61 -13.99 4.34 7.93
CA ASN A 61 -14.16 5.33 6.89
C ASN A 61 -12.80 5.74 6.28
N GLY A 62 -11.78 5.93 7.12
CA GLY A 62 -10.41 6.23 6.67
C GLY A 62 -9.80 5.12 5.80
N MET A 63 -10.03 3.85 6.13
CA MET A 63 -9.57 2.69 5.34
C MET A 63 -10.10 2.73 3.90
N ARG A 64 -11.28 3.31 3.69
CA ARG A 64 -11.85 3.54 2.36
C ARG A 64 -11.03 4.51 1.52
N PHE A 65 -10.35 5.47 2.14
CA PHE A 65 -9.45 6.40 1.45
C PHE A 65 -8.06 5.80 1.18
N ASP A 66 -7.65 4.77 1.94
CA ASP A 66 -6.39 4.07 1.70
C ASP A 66 -6.45 3.20 0.44
N LEU A 67 -7.63 2.64 0.10
CA LEU A 67 -7.80 1.80 -1.09
C LEU A 67 -7.38 2.50 -2.40
N PRO A 68 -7.86 3.72 -2.73
CA PRO A 68 -7.41 4.47 -3.89
C PRO A 68 -5.89 4.62 -3.95
N ILE A 69 -5.27 4.95 -2.82
CA ILE A 69 -3.83 5.15 -2.71
C ILE A 69 -3.10 3.84 -3.00
N VAL A 70 -3.49 2.73 -2.35
CA VAL A 70 -2.89 1.40 -2.56
C VAL A 70 -2.95 1.00 -4.03
N PHE A 71 -4.10 1.16 -4.68
CA PHE A 71 -4.23 0.81 -6.09
C PHE A 71 -3.42 1.74 -6.98
N ALA A 72 -3.45 3.06 -6.76
CA ALA A 72 -2.75 4.04 -7.58
C ALA A 72 -1.23 3.87 -7.56
N ILE A 73 -0.63 3.77 -6.38
CA ILE A 73 0.83 3.62 -6.25
C ILE A 73 1.34 2.27 -6.73
N ASN A 74 0.47 1.24 -6.75
CA ASN A 74 0.82 -0.10 -7.19
C ASN A 74 0.41 -0.41 -8.64
N ILE A 75 -0.04 0.56 -9.44
CA ILE A 75 -0.37 0.36 -10.87
C ILE A 75 0.74 -0.39 -11.63
N PRO A 76 2.04 -0.04 -11.53
CA PRO A 76 3.10 -0.76 -12.24
C PRO A 76 3.17 -2.24 -11.83
N THR A 77 3.00 -2.53 -10.55
CA THR A 77 2.97 -3.89 -10.00
C THR A 77 1.74 -4.66 -10.49
N ILE A 78 0.57 -4.04 -10.48
CA ILE A 78 -0.69 -4.63 -10.94
C ILE A 78 -0.58 -5.00 -12.43
N VAL A 79 -0.14 -4.07 -13.26
CA VAL A 79 0.03 -4.29 -14.70
C VAL A 79 1.01 -5.44 -14.95
N PHE A 80 2.15 -5.46 -14.27
CA PHE A 80 3.15 -6.51 -14.46
C PHE A 80 2.63 -7.90 -14.07
N TYR A 81 2.00 -8.04 -12.88
CA TYR A 81 1.50 -9.33 -12.39
C TYR A 81 0.31 -9.87 -13.19
N CYS A 82 -0.45 -9.00 -13.81
CA CYS A 82 -1.59 -9.37 -14.66
C CYS A 82 -1.23 -9.47 -16.13
N LEU A 83 0.01 -9.19 -16.54
CA LEU A 83 0.44 -9.21 -17.95
C LEU A 83 0.28 -10.61 -18.55
N PRO A 84 -0.49 -10.77 -19.65
CA PRO A 84 -0.68 -12.07 -20.31
C PRO A 84 0.54 -12.44 -21.19
N SER A 85 1.75 -12.35 -20.64
CA SER A 85 3.01 -12.58 -21.32
C SER A 85 3.98 -13.37 -20.44
N ARG A 86 4.83 -14.18 -21.07
CA ARG A 86 5.91 -14.91 -20.38
C ARG A 86 6.98 -13.98 -19.77
N LEU A 87 6.92 -12.68 -20.05
CA LEU A 87 7.79 -11.67 -19.45
C LEU A 87 7.68 -11.64 -17.93
N ILE A 88 6.54 -12.04 -17.36
CA ILE A 88 6.35 -12.13 -15.90
C ILE A 88 7.34 -13.10 -15.21
N TYR A 89 7.91 -14.07 -15.96
CA TYR A 89 8.89 -15.03 -15.44
C TYR A 89 10.33 -14.53 -15.55
N ASN A 90 10.56 -13.36 -16.17
CA ASN A 90 11.88 -12.76 -16.28
C ASN A 90 12.33 -12.20 -14.92
N LYS A 91 13.38 -12.80 -14.35
CA LYS A 91 13.89 -12.43 -13.03
C LYS A 91 14.39 -10.98 -12.94
N GLY A 92 14.96 -10.43 -14.01
CA GLY A 92 15.40 -9.03 -14.08
C GLY A 92 14.22 -8.06 -14.02
N LEU A 93 13.15 -8.33 -14.77
CA LEU A 93 11.91 -7.53 -14.72
C LEU A 93 11.21 -7.64 -13.37
N GLN A 94 11.17 -8.84 -12.78
CA GLN A 94 10.64 -9.02 -11.44
C GLN A 94 11.41 -8.18 -10.41
N ALA A 95 12.74 -8.23 -10.45
CA ALA A 95 13.59 -7.44 -9.54
C ALA A 95 13.34 -5.93 -9.71
N PHE A 96 13.20 -5.45 -10.95
CA PHE A 96 12.86 -4.06 -11.21
C PHE A 96 11.49 -3.68 -10.62
N VAL A 97 10.46 -4.49 -10.87
CA VAL A 97 9.10 -4.26 -10.33
C VAL A 97 9.09 -4.34 -8.80
N ASP A 98 9.88 -5.24 -8.20
CA ASP A 98 10.04 -5.34 -6.75
C ASP A 98 10.64 -4.07 -6.16
N ILE A 99 11.65 -3.48 -6.82
CA ILE A 99 12.25 -2.20 -6.40
C ILE A 99 11.20 -1.08 -6.48
N VAL A 100 10.49 -0.98 -7.60
CA VAL A 100 9.42 0.02 -7.78
C VAL A 100 8.34 -0.14 -6.72
N TYR A 101 7.92 -1.38 -6.45
CA TYR A 101 6.94 -1.70 -5.41
C TYR A 101 7.41 -1.23 -4.03
N VAL A 102 8.65 -1.58 -3.65
CA VAL A 102 9.20 -1.21 -2.33
C VAL A 102 9.32 0.31 -2.20
N ILE A 103 9.87 1.00 -3.21
CA ILE A 103 10.06 2.46 -3.17
C ILE A 103 8.72 3.19 -3.10
N ALA A 104 7.75 2.84 -3.96
CA ALA A 104 6.46 3.50 -4.01
C ALA A 104 5.70 3.36 -2.67
N ASN A 105 5.70 2.15 -2.09
CA ASN A 105 5.04 1.91 -0.81
C ASN A 105 5.81 2.50 0.37
N ALA A 106 7.14 2.52 0.34
CA ALA A 106 7.96 3.20 1.35
C ALA A 106 7.67 4.71 1.37
N LEU A 107 7.56 5.36 0.20
CA LEU A 107 7.19 6.77 0.11
C LEU A 107 5.80 7.05 0.67
N ALA A 108 4.81 6.21 0.38
CA ALA A 108 3.47 6.36 0.92
C ALA A 108 3.45 6.23 2.45
N ILE A 109 4.17 5.26 3.01
CA ILE A 109 4.31 5.08 4.45
C ILE A 109 5.07 6.24 5.07
N LEU A 110 6.15 6.72 4.43
CA LEU A 110 6.91 7.88 4.90
C LEU A 110 6.02 9.12 5.03
N LEU A 111 5.18 9.40 4.02
CA LEU A 111 4.23 10.52 4.08
C LEU A 111 3.25 10.39 5.25
N ASN A 112 2.75 9.18 5.53
CA ASN A 112 1.90 8.95 6.70
C ASN A 112 2.66 9.18 8.02
N PHE A 113 3.93 8.78 8.11
CA PHE A 113 4.74 9.01 9.31
C PHE A 113 5.07 10.50 9.51
N LEU A 114 5.33 11.23 8.41
CA LEU A 114 5.48 12.68 8.47
C LEU A 114 4.18 13.35 8.91
N ASP A 115 3.02 12.85 8.46
CA ASP A 115 1.71 13.35 8.90
C ASP A 115 1.48 13.14 10.40
N ILE A 116 1.93 12.02 10.99
CA ILE A 116 1.87 11.78 12.45
C ILE A 116 2.61 12.88 13.20
N ILE A 117 3.81 13.23 12.75
CA ILE A 117 4.65 14.26 13.38
C ILE A 117 4.01 15.64 13.18
N CYS A 118 3.62 15.99 11.96
CA CYS A 118 2.99 17.27 11.64
C CYS A 118 1.70 17.47 12.46
N PHE A 119 0.87 16.44 12.57
CA PHE A 119 -0.37 16.51 13.34
C PHE A 119 -0.10 16.74 14.81
N HIS A 120 0.96 16.15 15.37
CA HIS A 120 1.36 16.34 16.76
C HIS A 120 1.72 17.79 17.09
N PHE A 121 2.49 18.45 16.20
CA PHE A 121 2.96 19.81 16.43
C PHE A 121 1.93 20.89 16.08
N PHE A 122 1.21 20.70 14.99
CA PHE A 122 0.38 21.73 14.40
C PHE A 122 -1.13 21.45 14.52
N GLY A 123 -1.52 20.25 14.96
CA GLY A 123 -2.93 19.82 14.98
C GLY A 123 -3.58 19.76 13.61
N LYS A 124 -2.79 19.75 12.53
CA LYS A 124 -3.24 19.73 11.14
C LYS A 124 -2.53 18.64 10.35
N HIS A 125 -3.26 18.05 9.40
CA HIS A 125 -2.70 17.08 8.47
C HIS A 125 -1.72 17.72 7.48
N LEU A 126 -0.75 16.92 7.04
CA LEU A 126 0.23 17.31 6.02
C LEU A 126 -0.46 17.47 4.67
N THR A 127 -0.83 18.69 4.32
CA THR A 127 -1.43 19.07 3.03
C THR A 127 -0.46 19.92 2.22
N VAL A 128 -0.67 19.99 0.89
CA VAL A 128 0.15 20.84 0.01
C VAL A 128 0.10 22.30 0.43
N ASP A 129 -1.08 22.78 0.85
CA ASP A 129 -1.24 24.17 1.30
C ASP A 129 -0.52 24.42 2.63
N PHE A 130 -0.51 23.42 3.52
CA PHE A 130 0.23 23.48 4.76
C PHE A 130 1.75 23.52 4.51
N ILE A 131 2.27 22.73 3.56
CA ILE A 131 3.68 22.77 3.13
C ILE A 131 4.06 24.14 2.57
N LYS A 132 3.19 24.75 1.74
CA LYS A 132 3.40 26.11 1.22
C LYS A 132 3.45 27.15 2.34
N LEU A 133 2.57 27.04 3.31
CA LEU A 133 2.50 27.91 4.47
C LEU A 133 3.78 27.81 5.33
N LEU A 134 4.26 26.61 5.58
CA LEU A 134 5.54 26.36 6.26
C LEU A 134 6.75 26.91 5.48
N SER A 135 6.75 26.81 4.14
CA SER A 135 7.84 27.32 3.32
C SER A 135 7.90 28.86 3.25
N GLN A 136 6.81 29.54 3.59
CA GLN A 136 6.70 31.00 3.62
C GLN A 136 6.92 31.58 5.04
N SER A 137 6.92 30.75 6.07
CA SER A 137 7.18 31.18 7.44
C SER A 137 8.68 31.14 7.73
N ASP A 138 9.27 32.28 8.05
CA ASP A 138 10.68 32.38 8.51
C ASP A 138 10.88 31.75 9.91
N GLU A 139 9.82 31.25 10.53
CA GLU A 139 9.82 30.72 11.89
C GLU A 139 10.32 29.27 12.01
N VAL A 140 10.40 28.51 10.89
CA VAL A 140 10.86 27.11 10.96
C VAL A 140 12.36 27.05 10.74
N SER A 141 13.11 27.07 11.83
CA SER A 141 14.57 26.89 11.79
C SER A 141 14.92 25.42 11.50
N PHE A 142 15.92 25.18 10.64
CA PHE A 142 16.48 23.83 10.39
C PHE A 142 16.94 23.14 11.69
N GLY A 143 17.30 23.90 12.72
CA GLY A 143 17.64 23.37 14.05
C GLY A 143 16.46 22.75 14.78
N GLU A 144 15.28 23.36 14.70
CA GLU A 144 14.05 22.84 15.32
C GLU A 144 13.58 21.53 14.64
N VAL A 145 13.67 21.47 13.32
CA VAL A 145 13.39 20.25 12.57
C VAL A 145 14.32 19.12 13.01
N GLY A 146 15.62 19.42 13.25
CA GLY A 146 16.59 18.44 13.75
C GLY A 146 16.20 17.86 15.11
N HIS A 147 15.80 18.72 16.08
CA HIS A 147 15.32 18.26 17.39
C HIS A 147 14.11 17.33 17.29
N VAL A 148 13.17 17.63 16.41
CA VAL A 148 12.00 16.78 16.15
C VAL A 148 12.41 15.37 15.70
N PHE A 149 13.40 15.25 14.83
CA PHE A 149 13.91 13.93 14.41
C PHE A 149 14.54 13.15 15.57
N PHE A 150 15.22 13.83 16.50
CA PHE A 150 15.80 13.18 17.67
C PHE A 150 14.72 12.74 18.68
N ASP A 151 13.69 13.52 18.88
CA ASP A 151 12.61 13.19 19.81
C ASP A 151 11.73 12.04 19.31
N TYR A 152 11.57 11.89 17.97
CA TYR A 152 10.72 10.88 17.34
C TYR A 152 11.52 9.76 16.63
N TRP A 153 12.77 9.49 17.07
CA TRP A 153 13.62 8.44 16.47
C TRP A 153 12.96 7.05 16.41
N TYR A 154 12.08 6.74 17.35
CA TYR A 154 11.34 5.48 17.40
C TYR A 154 10.38 5.33 16.20
N LEU A 155 9.81 6.42 15.70
CA LEU A 155 9.00 6.38 14.47
C LEU A 155 9.84 5.98 13.25
N LEU A 156 11.09 6.43 13.19
CA LEU A 156 12.03 6.03 12.13
C LEU A 156 12.32 4.53 12.21
N VAL A 157 12.51 3.97 13.40
CA VAL A 157 12.70 2.51 13.59
C VAL A 157 11.47 1.75 13.10
N ILE A 158 10.27 2.20 13.47
CA ILE A 158 9.02 1.57 13.04
C ILE A 158 8.87 1.68 11.51
N PHE A 159 9.18 2.84 10.92
CA PHE A 159 9.19 3.02 9.47
C PHE A 159 10.10 2.02 8.77
N VAL A 160 11.34 1.85 9.26
CA VAL A 160 12.29 0.87 8.71
C VAL A 160 11.72 -0.56 8.81
N LEU A 161 11.07 -0.93 9.91
CA LEU A 161 10.39 -2.22 10.06
C LEU A 161 9.30 -2.43 9.01
N PHE A 162 8.48 -1.41 8.73
CA PHE A 162 7.46 -1.49 7.67
C PHE A 162 8.08 -1.71 6.29
N VAL A 163 9.15 -0.98 5.97
CA VAL A 163 9.88 -1.12 4.70
C VAL A 163 10.49 -2.52 4.58
N LEU A 164 11.05 -3.06 5.66
CA LEU A 164 11.59 -4.43 5.70
C LEU A 164 10.48 -5.47 5.47
N ILE A 165 9.32 -5.33 6.10
CA ILE A 165 8.17 -6.23 5.87
C ILE A 165 7.75 -6.20 4.39
N ILE A 166 7.60 -5.01 3.80
CA ILE A 166 7.24 -4.86 2.39
C ILE A 166 8.30 -5.51 1.49
N ARG A 167 9.59 -5.32 1.79
CA ARG A 167 10.69 -5.95 1.05
C ARG A 167 10.65 -7.49 1.16
N VAL A 168 10.43 -8.03 2.35
CA VAL A 168 10.31 -9.49 2.55
C VAL A 168 9.12 -10.04 1.77
N VAL A 169 7.98 -9.37 1.80
CA VAL A 169 6.79 -9.75 1.01
C VAL A 169 7.10 -9.71 -0.49
N ALA A 170 7.78 -8.67 -0.99
CA ALA A 170 8.20 -8.60 -2.38
C ALA A 170 9.04 -9.81 -2.78
N GLN A 171 10.01 -10.21 -1.96
CA GLN A 171 10.86 -11.38 -2.21
C GLN A 171 10.10 -12.72 -2.17
N GLN A 172 9.15 -12.87 -1.24
CA GLN A 172 8.35 -14.08 -1.09
C GLN A 172 7.29 -14.26 -2.17
N THR A 173 6.88 -13.18 -2.81
CA THR A 173 5.83 -13.17 -3.83
C THR A 173 6.35 -13.15 -5.26
N GLN A 174 7.57 -13.60 -5.50
CA GLN A 174 8.13 -13.75 -6.84
C GLN A 174 7.42 -14.86 -7.62
N ILE A 175 7.17 -14.57 -8.91
CA ILE A 175 6.51 -15.51 -9.82
C ILE A 175 7.55 -16.52 -10.34
N ASN A 176 7.26 -17.79 -10.13
CA ASN A 176 8.09 -18.88 -10.67
C ASN A 176 7.42 -19.48 -11.91
N PRO A 177 8.21 -19.89 -12.92
CA PRO A 177 7.66 -20.57 -14.09
C PRO A 177 6.95 -21.86 -13.65
N PRO A 178 5.81 -22.22 -14.27
CA PRO A 178 5.08 -23.41 -13.93
C PRO A 178 5.91 -24.66 -14.20
N LYS A 179 5.84 -25.64 -13.29
CA LYS A 179 6.56 -26.93 -13.42
C LYS A 179 5.96 -27.88 -14.46
N LYS A 180 4.77 -27.58 -14.97
CA LYS A 180 4.05 -28.35 -16.01
C LYS A 180 3.68 -27.41 -17.15
N GLU A 181 3.36 -28.00 -18.32
CA GLU A 181 2.81 -27.26 -19.45
C GLU A 181 1.66 -26.35 -18.99
N GLU A 182 1.72 -25.11 -19.42
CA GLU A 182 0.69 -24.12 -19.10
C GLU A 182 -0.66 -24.56 -19.70
N ASP A 183 -1.72 -24.35 -18.94
CA ASP A 183 -3.10 -24.49 -19.44
C ASP A 183 -3.22 -23.65 -20.74
N PRO A 184 -3.71 -24.21 -21.87
CA PRO A 184 -3.89 -23.45 -23.11
C PRO A 184 -4.67 -22.14 -22.94
N ARG A 185 -5.48 -22.07 -21.89
CA ARG A 185 -6.28 -20.89 -21.52
C ARG A 185 -5.57 -19.93 -20.56
N TRP A 186 -4.27 -20.15 -20.26
CA TRP A 186 -3.53 -19.33 -19.32
C TRP A 186 -3.52 -17.85 -19.74
N HIS A 187 -3.21 -17.56 -21.00
CA HIS A 187 -3.19 -16.18 -21.52
C HIS A 187 -4.56 -15.50 -21.38
N LEU A 188 -5.65 -16.22 -21.65
CA LEU A 188 -7.00 -15.70 -21.51
C LEU A 188 -7.34 -15.40 -20.05
N LYS A 189 -7.02 -16.32 -19.13
CA LYS A 189 -7.22 -16.10 -17.69
C LYS A 189 -6.44 -14.89 -17.18
N GLN A 190 -5.20 -14.73 -17.63
CA GLN A 190 -4.35 -13.61 -17.26
C GLN A 190 -4.88 -12.28 -17.82
N ALA A 191 -5.33 -12.25 -19.08
CA ALA A 191 -5.95 -11.09 -19.69
C ALA A 191 -7.25 -10.67 -18.96
N ILE A 192 -8.10 -11.63 -18.60
CA ILE A 192 -9.31 -11.37 -17.81
C ILE A 192 -8.94 -10.78 -16.44
N SER A 193 -7.94 -11.36 -15.76
CA SER A 193 -7.49 -10.83 -14.46
C SER A 193 -6.96 -9.41 -14.56
N MET A 194 -6.24 -9.07 -15.65
CA MET A 194 -5.76 -7.72 -15.90
C MET A 194 -6.92 -6.73 -16.05
N VAL A 195 -7.93 -7.06 -16.84
CA VAL A 195 -9.12 -6.22 -17.02
C VAL A 195 -9.83 -6.03 -15.68
N VAL A 196 -10.06 -7.10 -14.92
CA VAL A 196 -10.71 -7.05 -13.61
C VAL A 196 -9.93 -6.16 -12.64
N MET A 197 -8.61 -6.32 -12.56
CA MET A 197 -7.77 -5.53 -11.66
C MET A 197 -7.72 -4.05 -12.07
N LEU A 198 -7.69 -3.74 -13.36
CA LEU A 198 -7.76 -2.36 -13.85
C LEU A 198 -9.13 -1.72 -13.53
N VAL A 199 -10.22 -2.45 -13.72
CA VAL A 199 -11.56 -1.99 -13.33
C VAL A 199 -11.64 -1.73 -11.83
N LEU A 200 -11.11 -2.64 -11.00
CA LEU A 200 -11.03 -2.44 -9.55
C LEU A 200 -10.19 -1.22 -9.18
N THR A 201 -9.09 -0.95 -9.90
CA THR A 201 -8.26 0.24 -9.70
C THR A 201 -9.05 1.52 -9.98
N VAL A 202 -9.84 1.55 -11.06
CA VAL A 202 -10.70 2.70 -11.39
C VAL A 202 -11.81 2.89 -10.34
N ILE A 203 -12.46 1.80 -9.91
CA ILE A 203 -13.52 1.86 -8.89
C ILE A 203 -12.94 2.33 -7.55
N ALA A 204 -11.77 1.81 -7.16
CA ALA A 204 -11.08 2.24 -5.95
C ALA A 204 -10.70 3.72 -6.04
N GLY A 205 -10.15 4.18 -7.19
CA GLY A 205 -9.78 5.58 -7.43
C GLY A 205 -10.94 6.57 -7.32
N ARG A 206 -12.18 6.11 -7.61
CA ARG A 206 -13.40 6.93 -7.41
C ARG A 206 -13.90 6.94 -5.96
N GLY A 207 -13.24 6.24 -5.04
CA GLY A 207 -13.69 6.11 -3.64
C GLY A 207 -14.86 5.12 -3.45
N GLY A 208 -15.11 4.25 -4.42
CA GLY A 208 -16.15 3.22 -4.42
C GLY A 208 -17.20 3.38 -5.53
N LEU A 209 -18.35 2.72 -5.36
CA LEU A 209 -19.46 2.70 -6.34
C LEU A 209 -20.37 3.95 -6.25
N GLN A 210 -19.90 5.05 -5.71
CA GLN A 210 -20.69 6.28 -5.61
C GLN A 210 -20.80 6.99 -6.97
N ALA A 211 -21.94 7.65 -7.20
CA ALA A 211 -22.21 8.39 -8.43
C ALA A 211 -21.31 9.63 -8.56
N GLU A 212 -20.91 10.25 -7.44
CA GLU A 212 -20.03 11.40 -7.40
C GLU A 212 -18.68 11.05 -6.79
N PRO A 213 -17.54 11.55 -7.34
CA PRO A 213 -16.24 11.38 -6.74
C PRO A 213 -16.20 12.07 -5.37
N ILE A 214 -15.45 11.51 -4.43
CA ILE A 214 -15.21 12.15 -3.14
C ILE A 214 -14.36 13.40 -3.41
N THR A 215 -14.96 14.57 -3.29
CA THR A 215 -14.24 15.85 -3.24
C THR A 215 -13.70 16.03 -1.83
N VAL A 216 -12.39 16.20 -1.73
CA VAL A 216 -11.67 16.51 -0.49
C VAL A 216 -11.66 18.02 -0.29
#